data_c6eab58b2444a8d9cd52b82eccf7818c
#
_entry.id   c6eab58b2444a8d9cd52b82eccf7818c
#
_cell.length_a   1.000
_cell.length_b   1.000
_cell.length_c   1.000
_cell.angle_alpha   90.00
_cell.angle_beta   90.00
_cell.angle_gamma   90.00
#
_symmetry.space_group_name_H-M   'P 1'
#
loop_
_entity.id
_entity.type
_entity.pdbx_description
1 polymer ?
#
loop_
_entity_poly.entity_id
_entity_poly.type
_entity_poly.pdbx_seq_one_letter_code
_entity_poly.pdbx_strand_id
1 'polypeptide(L)' 'MKKHLHVIQSIVPGSIAEEMELQPGDTVLAINGQDIEDVFDYHYLVNDEYVEMLIRTADGTEEVLEIEKDYDEDIGIV' A
#
# COMPACT_ATOMS: atom_id res chain seq x y z
N MET A 1 18.89 -11.72 -5.49
CA MET A 1 17.48 -12.13 -5.52
C MET A 1 16.61 -10.90 -5.77
N LYS A 2 15.65 -11.03 -6.68
CA LYS A 2 14.77 -9.92 -7.01
C LYS A 2 13.61 -9.86 -6.02
N LYS A 3 13.31 -8.66 -5.53
CA LYS A 3 12.09 -8.43 -4.78
C LYS A 3 10.94 -8.23 -5.76
N HIS A 4 9.80 -8.80 -5.44
CA HIS A 4 8.58 -8.58 -6.21
C HIS A 4 7.81 -7.45 -5.57
N LEU A 5 8.11 -6.22 -6.00
CA LEU A 5 7.46 -5.03 -5.46
C LEU A 5 5.99 -5.01 -5.87
N HIS A 6 5.13 -4.54 -4.95
CA HIS A 6 3.71 -4.44 -5.22
C HIS A 6 3.42 -3.12 -5.93
N VAL A 7 3.35 -3.16 -7.25
CA VAL A 7 2.99 -1.99 -8.07
C VAL A 7 1.48 -1.92 -8.16
N ILE A 8 0.93 -0.75 -7.82
CA ILE A 8 -0.52 -0.54 -7.85
C ILE A 8 -0.98 -0.48 -9.30
N GLN A 9 -1.92 -1.34 -9.68
CA GLN A 9 -2.48 -1.38 -11.03
C GLN A 9 -3.75 -0.55 -11.13
N SER A 10 -4.56 -0.53 -10.07
CA SER A 10 -5.76 0.29 -10.04
C SER A 10 -6.16 0.60 -8.60
N ILE A 11 -7.00 1.63 -8.44
CA ILE A 11 -7.50 2.08 -7.15
C ILE A 11 -9.02 1.93 -7.16
N VAL A 12 -9.56 1.33 -6.10
CA VAL A 12 -11.01 1.17 -5.97
C VAL A 12 -11.64 2.53 -5.64
N PRO A 13 -12.64 2.99 -6.41
CA PRO A 13 -13.31 4.26 -6.11
C PRO A 13 -13.93 4.26 -4.71
N GLY A 14 -13.80 5.38 -4.00
CA GLY A 14 -14.36 5.53 -2.65
C GLY A 14 -13.56 4.82 -1.57
N SER A 15 -12.39 4.29 -1.89
CA SER A 15 -11.56 3.56 -0.94
C SER A 15 -10.62 4.48 -0.16
N ILE A 16 -9.95 3.90 0.85
CA ILE A 16 -8.90 4.60 1.58
C ILE A 16 -7.78 5.03 0.64
N ALA A 17 -7.41 4.16 -0.31
CA ALA A 17 -6.36 4.48 -1.28
C ALA A 17 -6.70 5.72 -2.09
N GLU A 18 -7.96 5.87 -2.48
CA GLU A 18 -8.40 7.06 -3.20
C GLU A 18 -8.31 8.30 -2.32
N GLU A 19 -8.73 8.20 -1.05
CA GLU A 19 -8.63 9.31 -0.11
C GLU A 19 -7.20 9.75 0.15
N MET A 20 -6.27 8.79 0.15
CA MET A 20 -4.84 9.04 0.34
C MET A 20 -4.16 9.51 -0.94
N GLU A 21 -4.90 9.67 -2.03
CA GLU A 21 -4.40 10.13 -3.33
C GLU A 21 -3.39 9.17 -3.96
N LEU A 22 -3.47 7.89 -3.65
CA LEU A 22 -2.68 6.88 -4.33
C LEU A 22 -3.14 6.73 -5.77
N GLN A 23 -2.21 6.40 -6.65
CA GLN A 23 -2.48 6.31 -8.08
C GLN A 23 -1.89 5.03 -8.66
N PRO A 24 -2.48 4.51 -9.76
CA PRO A 24 -1.85 3.43 -10.50
C PRO A 24 -0.43 3.83 -10.92
N GLY A 25 0.50 2.90 -10.78
CA GLY A 25 1.91 3.15 -11.05
C GLY A 25 2.72 3.44 -9.80
N ASP A 26 2.07 3.78 -8.68
CA ASP A 26 2.75 3.88 -7.40
C ASP A 26 3.11 2.49 -6.91
N THR A 27 4.17 2.38 -6.13
CA THR A 27 4.65 1.08 -5.63
C THR A 27 4.61 1.05 -4.11
N VAL A 28 4.05 -0.01 -3.56
CA VAL A 28 4.09 -0.25 -2.11
C VAL A 28 5.42 -0.95 -1.80
N LEU A 29 6.27 -0.28 -1.05
CA LEU A 29 7.60 -0.79 -0.73
C LEU A 29 7.62 -1.56 0.59
N ALA A 30 6.90 -1.06 1.60
CA ALA A 30 6.90 -1.65 2.93
C ALA A 30 5.63 -1.28 3.68
N ILE A 31 5.24 -2.11 4.64
CA ILE A 31 4.13 -1.83 5.55
C ILE A 31 4.60 -2.11 6.97
N ASN A 32 4.42 -1.13 7.85
CA ASN A 32 4.83 -1.20 9.26
C ASN A 32 6.29 -1.62 9.42
N GLY A 33 7.16 -1.10 8.52
CA GLY A 33 8.58 -1.37 8.56
C GLY A 33 9.00 -2.70 7.97
N GLN A 34 8.08 -3.46 7.39
CA GLN A 34 8.38 -4.75 6.77
C GLN A 34 8.27 -4.65 5.26
N ASP A 35 9.31 -5.10 4.56
CA ASP A 35 9.33 -5.08 3.09
C ASP A 35 8.23 -5.97 2.52
N ILE A 36 7.62 -5.49 1.44
CA ILE A 36 6.62 -6.26 0.70
C ILE A 36 7.32 -6.99 -0.42
N GLU A 37 7.27 -8.32 -0.41
CA GLU A 37 7.88 -9.15 -1.44
C GLU A 37 6.87 -9.74 -2.41
N ASP A 38 5.63 -9.89 -1.96
CA ASP A 38 4.55 -10.38 -2.84
C ASP A 38 3.18 -9.91 -2.32
N VAL A 39 2.14 -10.26 -3.07
CA VAL A 39 0.77 -9.83 -2.75
C VAL A 39 0.28 -10.43 -1.42
N PHE A 40 0.78 -11.61 -1.03
CA PHE A 40 0.36 -12.22 0.23
C PHE A 40 0.90 -11.45 1.42
N ASP A 41 2.13 -10.95 1.34
CA ASP A 41 2.68 -10.08 2.38
C ASP A 41 1.84 -8.83 2.52
N TYR A 42 1.43 -8.22 1.41
CA TYR A 42 0.57 -7.06 1.43
C TYR A 42 -0.74 -7.36 2.19
N HIS A 43 -1.44 -8.44 1.79
CA HIS A 43 -2.72 -8.77 2.40
C HIS A 43 -2.58 -9.09 3.89
N TYR A 44 -1.50 -9.74 4.28
CA TYR A 44 -1.27 -10.07 5.68
C TYR A 44 -1.00 -8.80 6.50
N LEU A 45 -0.14 -7.92 6.01
CA LEU A 45 0.32 -6.77 6.77
C LEU A 45 -0.71 -5.64 6.84
N VAL A 46 -1.66 -5.55 5.91
CA VAL A 46 -2.69 -4.51 5.98
C VAL A 46 -3.84 -4.86 6.92
N ASN A 47 -3.89 -6.09 7.47
CA ASN A 47 -4.91 -6.46 8.43
C ASN A 47 -4.54 -5.91 9.81
N ASP A 48 -4.77 -4.62 9.99
CA ASP A 48 -4.47 -3.91 11.24
C ASP A 48 -5.33 -2.65 11.29
N GLU A 49 -5.49 -2.11 12.48
CA GLU A 49 -6.23 -0.85 12.67
C GLU A 49 -5.37 0.37 12.36
N TYR A 50 -4.05 0.22 12.36
CA TYR A 50 -3.12 1.27 11.99
C TYR A 50 -2.07 0.68 11.05
N VAL A 51 -1.91 1.30 9.89
CA VAL A 51 -0.98 0.85 8.88
C VAL A 51 -0.09 2.03 8.47
N GLU A 52 1.22 1.83 8.57
CA GLU A 52 2.20 2.79 8.10
C GLU A 52 2.79 2.24 6.80
N MET A 53 2.49 2.90 5.69
CA MET A 53 2.80 2.37 4.37
C MET A 53 3.85 3.23 3.68
N LEU A 54 4.97 2.61 3.31
CA LEU A 54 6.00 3.29 2.53
C LEU A 54 5.69 3.10 1.04
N ILE A 55 5.51 4.21 0.35
CA ILE A 55 5.11 4.25 -1.05
C ILE A 55 6.20 4.96 -1.86
N ARG A 56 6.49 4.43 -3.05
CA ARG A 56 7.24 5.17 -4.06
C ARG A 56 6.27 5.56 -5.17
N THR A 57 6.16 6.87 -5.41
CA THR A 57 5.29 7.37 -6.47
C THR A 57 5.91 7.10 -7.85
N ALA A 58 5.10 7.28 -8.90
CA ALA A 58 5.56 7.00 -10.26
C ALA A 58 6.73 7.87 -10.69
N ASP A 59 6.91 9.05 -10.07
CA ASP A 59 8.03 9.94 -10.36
C ASP A 59 9.28 9.62 -9.51
N GLY A 60 9.23 8.59 -8.68
CA GLY A 60 10.36 8.16 -7.86
C GLY A 60 10.42 8.75 -6.46
N THR A 61 9.45 9.56 -6.08
CA THR A 61 9.39 10.14 -4.73
C THR A 61 8.88 9.10 -3.73
N GLU A 62 9.53 8.99 -2.57
CA GLU A 62 9.09 8.09 -1.53
C GLU A 62 8.35 8.86 -0.44
N GLU A 63 7.23 8.29 0.02
CA GLU A 63 6.39 8.88 1.03
C GLU A 63 5.91 7.82 2.01
N VAL A 64 5.75 8.21 3.27
CA VAL A 64 5.16 7.35 4.29
C VAL A 64 3.74 7.83 4.55
N LEU A 65 2.77 6.92 4.40
CA LEU A 65 1.36 7.19 4.65
C LEU A 65 0.94 6.52 5.96
N GLU A 66 0.30 7.28 6.83
CA GLU A 66 -0.24 6.76 8.08
C GLU A 66 -1.75 6.58 7.88
N ILE A 67 -2.22 5.34 8.00
CA ILE A 67 -3.61 4.97 7.72
C ILE A 67 -4.24 4.37 8.96
N GLU A 68 -5.31 4.99 9.45
CA GLU A 68 -6.17 4.43 10.49
C GLU A 68 -7.41 3.86 9.82
N LYS A 69 -7.75 2.62 10.15
CA LYS A 69 -8.85 1.93 9.53
C LYS A 69 -9.39 0.83 10.44
N ASP A 70 -10.53 0.24 10.09
CA ASP A 70 -11.00 -0.97 10.74
C ASP A 70 -10.06 -2.14 10.40
N TYR A 71 -9.91 -3.08 11.32
CA TYR A 71 -8.94 -4.17 11.21
C TYR A 71 -9.02 -4.89 9.86
N ASP A 72 -10.23 -5.20 9.42
CA ASP A 72 -10.46 -5.96 8.18
C ASP A 72 -10.85 -5.07 7.00
N GLU A 73 -10.75 -3.76 7.14
CA GLU A 73 -11.11 -2.84 6.06
C GLU A 73 -10.05 -2.87 4.97
N ASP A 74 -10.47 -3.05 3.72
CA ASP A 74 -9.57 -3.05 2.58
C ASP A 74 -9.13 -1.62 2.25
N ILE A 75 -7.84 -1.46 1.95
CA ILE A 75 -7.30 -0.16 1.54
C ILE A 75 -7.78 0.20 0.12
N GLY A 76 -8.03 -0.78 -0.72
CA GLY A 76 -8.56 -0.54 -2.06
C GLY A 76 -7.51 -0.50 -3.14
N ILE A 77 -6.40 -1.18 -2.95
CA ILE A 77 -5.34 -1.30 -3.95
C ILE A 77 -5.50 -2.63 -4.69
N VAL A 78 -5.35 -2.56 -5.99
CA VAL A 78 -5.37 -3.75 -6.84
C VAL A 78 -3.99 -4.03 -7.42
#